data_de77a4d8efe7c7844c9402ce1b63baab
#
_entry.id   de77a4d8efe7c7844c9402ce1b63baab
#
_cell.length_a   1.000
_cell.length_b   1.000
_cell.length_c   1.000
_cell.angle_alpha   90.00
_cell.angle_beta   90.00
_cell.angle_gamma   90.00
#
_symmetry.space_group_name_H-M   'P 1'
#
loop_
_entity.id
_entity.type
_entity.pdbx_description
1 polymer ?
#
loop_
_entity_poly.entity_id
_entity_poly.type
_entity_poly.pdbx_seq_one_letter_code
_entity_poly.pdbx_strand_id
1 'polypeptide(L)'
;ICCDKNSKFSNICDLVMETPFQNEIKGTINKIPTNSIISQITFCNIVVSVLKKDIKISEYKNNHPAGNIGNQLKTIKEAMSLKFPYVIFKENEEIELTKILLEMTKYNCGCCLFLNPEKNLLGLMLDGDIRRKLLRYPNLKKVNIDDININCKKETDPNKLISEYDKHYKYIPFIKNNKVIGLCHIY
;
A
#
# COMPACT_ATOMS: atom_id res chain seq x y z
N ILE A 1 -0.09 21.85 -28.57
CA ILE A 1 0.12 20.67 -29.43
C ILE A 1 -0.84 20.73 -30.59
N CYS A 2 -0.39 20.57 -31.80
CA CYS A 2 -1.24 20.53 -33.00
C CYS A 2 -0.64 19.63 -34.06
N CYS A 3 -1.48 19.18 -35.01
CA CYS A 3 -1.04 18.36 -36.14
C CYS A 3 -0.61 19.19 -37.33
N ASP A 4 -0.91 20.49 -37.32
CA ASP A 4 -0.56 21.45 -38.39
C ASP A 4 -0.09 22.75 -37.75
N LYS A 5 1.20 23.06 -37.94
CA LYS A 5 1.82 24.29 -37.44
C LYS A 5 1.27 25.56 -38.07
N ASN A 6 0.64 25.47 -39.24
CA ASN A 6 0.06 26.60 -39.93
C ASN A 6 -1.42 26.84 -39.58
N SER A 7 -1.94 26.13 -38.55
CA SER A 7 -3.30 26.31 -38.10
C SER A 7 -3.47 27.72 -37.48
N LYS A 8 -4.69 28.26 -37.48
CA LYS A 8 -5.01 29.54 -36.83
C LYS A 8 -4.71 29.51 -35.33
N PHE A 9 -4.75 28.31 -34.73
CA PHE A 9 -4.50 28.13 -33.32
C PHE A 9 -3.01 28.37 -32.95
N SER A 10 -2.10 28.10 -33.86
CA SER A 10 -0.66 28.31 -33.64
C SER A 10 -0.31 29.79 -33.40
N ASN A 11 -1.09 30.72 -33.93
CA ASN A 11 -0.85 32.16 -33.81
C ASN A 11 -1.15 32.73 -32.41
N ILE A 12 -1.84 31.96 -31.55
CA ILE A 12 -2.22 32.40 -30.19
C ILE A 12 -1.52 31.56 -29.10
N CYS A 13 -0.62 30.68 -29.47
CA CYS A 13 0.13 29.83 -28.55
C CYS A 13 1.54 30.37 -28.33
N ASP A 14 2.03 30.30 -27.09
CA ASP A 14 3.43 30.66 -26.77
C ASP A 14 4.43 29.66 -27.34
N LEU A 15 4.03 28.41 -27.46
CA LEU A 15 4.83 27.32 -28.01
C LEU A 15 3.96 26.37 -28.85
N VAL A 16 4.38 26.15 -30.07
CA VAL A 16 3.71 25.19 -30.98
C VAL A 16 4.59 23.96 -31.15
N MET A 17 4.02 22.79 -30.81
CA MET A 17 4.68 21.50 -31.02
C MET A 17 3.83 20.69 -32.00
N GLU A 18 4.40 20.43 -33.16
CA GLU A 18 3.76 19.65 -34.20
C GLU A 18 3.88 18.16 -33.94
N THR A 19 2.77 17.45 -33.99
CA THR A 19 2.73 15.97 -33.90
C THR A 19 2.39 15.43 -35.26
N PRO A 20 3.39 14.94 -36.05
CA PRO A 20 3.15 14.48 -37.39
C PRO A 20 2.28 13.22 -37.43
N PHE A 21 1.34 13.18 -38.32
CA PHE A 21 0.61 11.98 -38.69
C PHE A 21 0.37 12.01 -40.23
N GLN A 22 0.28 10.85 -40.85
CA GLN A 22 0.13 10.83 -42.32
C GLN A 22 -1.33 10.98 -42.73
N ASN A 23 -2.21 10.18 -42.22
CA ASN A 23 -3.65 10.20 -42.51
C ASN A 23 -4.45 9.64 -41.39
N GLU A 24 -5.71 10.10 -41.26
CA GLU A 24 -6.70 9.46 -40.40
C GLU A 24 -7.11 8.09 -40.95
N ILE A 25 -7.66 7.21 -40.14
CA ILE A 25 -8.13 5.90 -40.59
C ILE A 25 -9.23 6.11 -41.62
N LYS A 26 -9.04 5.46 -42.76
CA LYS A 26 -10.00 5.55 -43.87
C LYS A 26 -11.32 4.86 -43.53
N GLY A 27 -12.40 5.57 -43.68
CA GLY A 27 -13.78 5.09 -43.47
C GLY A 27 -14.75 5.89 -44.35
N THR A 28 -16.04 5.77 -44.10
CA THR A 28 -17.07 6.52 -44.80
C THR A 28 -16.91 8.05 -44.66
N ILE A 29 -16.34 8.48 -43.55
CA ILE A 29 -15.98 9.89 -43.28
C ILE A 29 -14.51 9.92 -42.89
N ASN A 30 -13.65 10.29 -43.84
CA ASN A 30 -12.18 10.31 -43.68
C ASN A 30 -11.65 11.45 -42.80
N LYS A 31 -12.53 12.22 -42.16
CA LYS A 31 -12.19 13.35 -41.26
C LYS A 31 -12.41 13.09 -39.80
N ILE A 32 -12.80 11.87 -39.41
CA ILE A 32 -12.95 11.51 -38.01
C ILE A 32 -11.55 11.38 -37.41
N PRO A 33 -11.22 12.16 -36.37
CA PRO A 33 -9.91 12.10 -35.72
C PRO A 33 -9.66 10.71 -35.13
N THR A 34 -8.55 10.11 -35.52
CA THR A 34 -8.10 8.78 -35.07
C THR A 34 -6.60 8.81 -34.82
N ASN A 35 -5.80 8.75 -35.89
CA ASN A 35 -4.32 8.77 -35.79
C ASN A 35 -3.79 10.09 -35.19
N SER A 36 -4.45 11.21 -35.51
CA SER A 36 -4.09 12.52 -34.92
C SER A 36 -4.24 12.54 -33.40
N ILE A 37 -5.32 11.95 -32.88
CA ILE A 37 -5.55 11.83 -31.42
C ILE A 37 -4.48 10.93 -30.79
N ILE A 38 -4.18 9.77 -31.39
CA ILE A 38 -3.15 8.86 -30.89
C ILE A 38 -1.79 9.56 -30.82
N SER A 39 -1.42 10.29 -31.90
CA SER A 39 -0.16 11.04 -31.92
C SER A 39 -0.08 12.09 -30.82
N GLN A 40 -1.16 12.85 -30.57
CA GLN A 40 -1.23 13.85 -29.51
C GLN A 40 -1.16 13.23 -28.11
N ILE A 41 -1.87 12.13 -27.86
CA ILE A 41 -1.83 11.40 -26.59
C ILE A 41 -0.43 10.84 -26.35
N THR A 42 0.18 10.23 -27.36
CA THR A 42 1.54 9.70 -27.27
C THR A 42 2.54 10.79 -26.93
N PHE A 43 2.44 11.94 -27.60
CA PHE A 43 3.27 13.10 -27.30
C PHE A 43 3.09 13.57 -25.85
N CYS A 44 1.86 13.72 -25.38
CA CYS A 44 1.59 14.09 -23.97
C CYS A 44 2.19 13.09 -22.98
N ASN A 45 2.10 11.80 -23.28
CA ASN A 45 2.70 10.75 -22.45
C ASN A 45 4.24 10.85 -22.40
N ILE A 46 4.87 11.18 -23.52
CA ILE A 46 6.33 11.42 -23.58
C ILE A 46 6.70 12.62 -22.71
N VAL A 47 6.00 13.75 -22.85
CA VAL A 47 6.24 14.96 -22.05
C VAL A 47 6.10 14.66 -20.57
N VAL A 48 5.00 14.02 -20.15
CA VAL A 48 4.79 13.61 -18.75
C VAL A 48 5.91 12.68 -18.28
N SER A 49 6.36 11.75 -19.13
CA SER A 49 7.43 10.81 -18.79
C SER A 49 8.78 11.49 -18.57
N VAL A 50 9.04 12.60 -19.27
CA VAL A 50 10.24 13.42 -19.06
C VAL A 50 10.11 14.24 -17.78
N LEU A 51 9.00 14.94 -17.61
CA LEU A 51 8.77 15.84 -16.47
C LEU A 51 8.70 15.11 -15.13
N LYS A 52 8.17 13.87 -15.11
CA LYS A 52 8.07 13.07 -13.87
C LYS A 52 9.42 12.77 -13.20
N LYS A 53 10.54 12.86 -13.94
CA LYS A 53 11.87 12.60 -13.38
C LYS A 53 12.27 13.62 -12.31
N ASP A 54 11.72 14.83 -12.38
CA ASP A 54 12.03 15.93 -11.48
C ASP A 54 11.01 16.08 -10.33
N ILE A 55 9.93 15.28 -10.36
CA ILE A 55 8.88 15.33 -9.32
C ILE A 55 9.38 14.61 -8.07
N LYS A 56 9.47 15.33 -6.96
CA LYS A 56 9.74 14.72 -5.65
C LYS A 56 8.53 13.94 -5.17
N ILE A 57 8.78 12.76 -4.59
CA ILE A 57 7.71 11.90 -4.02
C ILE A 57 6.85 12.68 -3.02
N SER A 58 7.45 13.58 -2.23
CA SER A 58 6.74 14.44 -1.27
C SER A 58 5.73 15.37 -1.93
N GLU A 59 6.08 15.99 -3.06
CA GLU A 59 5.20 16.87 -3.81
C GLU A 59 4.06 16.08 -4.47
N TYR A 60 4.38 14.93 -5.05
CA TYR A 60 3.40 14.05 -5.65
C TYR A 60 2.38 13.54 -4.61
N LYS A 61 2.85 13.20 -3.41
CA LYS A 61 2.02 12.81 -2.28
C LYS A 61 1.07 13.94 -1.83
N ASN A 62 1.58 15.17 -1.72
CA ASN A 62 0.79 16.34 -1.32
C ASN A 62 -0.36 16.63 -2.31
N ASN A 63 -0.12 16.37 -3.59
CA ASN A 63 -1.13 16.52 -4.65
C ASN A 63 -2.16 15.37 -4.68
N HIS A 64 -1.88 14.24 -3.99
CA HIS A 64 -2.75 13.07 -3.93
C HIS A 64 -3.00 12.63 -2.47
N PRO A 65 -3.60 13.49 -1.61
CA PRO A 65 -3.70 13.26 -0.17
C PRO A 65 -4.63 12.08 0.19
N ALA A 66 -5.51 11.70 -0.74
CA ALA A 66 -6.49 10.63 -0.55
C ALA A 66 -6.47 9.63 -1.71
N GLY A 67 -7.11 8.48 -1.52
CA GLY A 67 -7.19 7.43 -2.52
C GLY A 67 -6.00 6.46 -2.53
N ASN A 68 -5.97 5.60 -3.53
CA ASN A 68 -5.02 4.48 -3.60
C ASN A 68 -3.56 4.98 -3.71
N ILE A 69 -3.32 6.01 -4.53
CA ILE A 69 -1.97 6.58 -4.73
C ILE A 69 -1.45 7.18 -3.44
N GLY A 70 -2.22 8.04 -2.77
CA GLY A 70 -1.81 8.68 -1.53
C GLY A 70 -1.54 7.66 -0.42
N ASN A 71 -2.34 6.60 -0.35
CA ASN A 71 -2.14 5.52 0.62
C ASN A 71 -0.85 4.74 0.37
N GLN A 72 -0.52 4.42 -0.88
CA GLN A 72 0.71 3.71 -1.25
C GLN A 72 1.99 4.53 -0.98
N LEU A 73 1.88 5.86 -0.97
CA LEU A 73 2.99 6.77 -0.70
C LEU A 73 3.17 7.10 0.79
N LYS A 74 2.34 6.52 1.67
CA LYS A 74 2.53 6.66 3.11
C LYS A 74 3.77 5.90 3.57
N THR A 75 4.48 6.53 4.50
CA THR A 75 5.55 5.85 5.24
C THR A 75 4.94 4.97 6.34
N ILE A 76 5.73 4.03 6.85
CA ILE A 76 5.35 3.21 8.02
C ILE A 76 4.92 4.09 9.19
N LYS A 77 5.67 5.17 9.47
CA LYS A 77 5.36 6.12 10.55
C LYS A 77 3.97 6.76 10.41
N GLU A 78 3.57 7.07 9.18
CA GLU A 78 2.27 7.73 8.91
C GLU A 78 1.09 6.75 8.91
N ALA A 79 1.35 5.48 8.62
CA ALA A 79 0.31 4.46 8.51
C ALA A 79 0.16 3.60 9.75
N MET A 80 1.16 3.55 10.63
CA MET A 80 1.09 2.70 11.81
C MET A 80 0.10 3.25 12.83
N SER A 81 -0.64 2.33 13.46
CA SER A 81 -1.41 2.60 14.67
C SER A 81 -0.54 2.39 15.90
N LEU A 82 -0.58 3.34 16.83
CA LEU A 82 0.06 3.19 18.15
C LEU A 82 -0.81 2.38 19.13
N LYS A 83 -2.08 2.15 18.76
CA LYS A 83 -3.02 1.31 19.52
C LYS A 83 -3.25 0.05 18.69
N PHE A 84 -2.89 -1.10 19.21
CA PHE A 84 -2.97 -2.38 18.51
C PHE A 84 -3.28 -3.52 19.48
N PRO A 85 -3.90 -4.62 19.00
CA PRO A 85 -4.18 -5.77 19.84
C PRO A 85 -2.91 -6.53 20.18
N TYR A 86 -2.72 -6.84 21.45
CA TYR A 86 -1.64 -7.69 21.89
C TYR A 86 -2.02 -8.47 23.15
N VAL A 87 -1.33 -9.58 23.34
CA VAL A 87 -1.36 -10.36 24.58
C VAL A 87 0.07 -10.55 25.09
N ILE A 88 0.22 -10.55 26.41
CA ILE A 88 1.49 -10.88 27.05
C ILE A 88 1.57 -12.39 27.18
N PHE A 89 2.66 -12.95 26.68
CA PHE A 89 2.94 -14.37 26.67
C PHE A 89 4.17 -14.65 27.53
N LYS A 90 4.02 -15.48 28.55
CA LYS A 90 5.11 -15.94 29.39
C LYS A 90 5.56 -17.31 28.90
N GLU A 91 6.81 -17.66 29.18
CA GLU A 91 7.37 -18.94 28.82
C GLU A 91 6.55 -20.10 29.38
N ASN A 92 6.23 -21.09 28.54
CA ASN A 92 5.38 -22.24 28.85
C ASN A 92 3.93 -21.93 29.30
N GLU A 93 3.42 -20.76 29.01
CA GLU A 93 2.02 -20.38 29.27
C GLU A 93 1.16 -20.71 28.05
N GLU A 94 -0.11 -21.07 28.30
CA GLU A 94 -1.15 -21.11 27.27
C GLU A 94 -2.07 -19.91 27.46
N ILE A 95 -2.49 -19.29 26.36
CA ILE A 95 -3.43 -18.17 26.38
C ILE A 95 -4.79 -18.61 25.89
N GLU A 96 -5.83 -18.23 26.61
CA GLU A 96 -7.22 -18.43 26.19
C GLU A 96 -7.47 -17.77 24.82
N LEU A 97 -7.99 -18.53 23.86
CA LEU A 97 -8.32 -18.06 22.52
C LEU A 97 -9.33 -16.90 22.56
N THR A 98 -10.26 -16.94 23.52
CA THR A 98 -11.24 -15.87 23.76
C THR A 98 -10.56 -14.53 24.09
N LYS A 99 -9.47 -14.52 24.86
CA LYS A 99 -8.71 -13.32 25.17
C LYS A 99 -8.09 -12.69 23.92
N ILE A 100 -7.55 -13.53 23.03
CA ILE A 100 -6.98 -13.08 21.74
C ILE A 100 -8.07 -12.44 20.88
N LEU A 101 -9.21 -13.12 20.74
CA LEU A 101 -10.35 -12.64 19.94
C LEU A 101 -10.94 -11.34 20.49
N LEU A 102 -11.03 -11.20 21.83
CA LEU A 102 -11.50 -9.97 22.47
C LEU A 102 -10.57 -8.79 22.18
N GLU A 103 -9.25 -8.97 22.26
CA GLU A 103 -8.30 -7.92 21.89
C GLU A 103 -8.41 -7.56 20.40
N MET A 104 -8.51 -8.52 19.50
CA MET A 104 -8.71 -8.26 18.08
C MET A 104 -10.00 -7.48 17.81
N THR A 105 -11.10 -7.85 18.46
CA THR A 105 -12.39 -7.18 18.35
C THR A 105 -12.35 -5.75 18.88
N LYS A 106 -11.76 -5.55 20.05
CA LYS A 106 -11.61 -4.24 20.71
C LYS A 106 -10.93 -3.19 19.82
N TYR A 107 -9.94 -3.62 19.03
CA TYR A 107 -9.19 -2.75 18.12
C TYR A 107 -9.68 -2.82 16.68
N ASN A 108 -10.73 -3.59 16.39
CA ASN A 108 -11.21 -3.87 15.03
C ASN A 108 -10.07 -4.27 14.08
N CYS A 109 -9.23 -5.19 14.51
CA CYS A 109 -8.01 -5.59 13.83
C CYS A 109 -7.97 -7.11 13.64
N GLY A 110 -7.69 -7.56 12.42
CA GLY A 110 -7.58 -8.99 12.08
C GLY A 110 -6.23 -9.63 12.45
N CYS A 111 -5.48 -9.02 13.38
CA CYS A 111 -4.18 -9.48 13.85
C CYS A 111 -4.09 -9.30 15.37
N CYS A 112 -3.43 -10.22 16.07
CA CYS A 112 -3.02 -10.04 17.47
C CYS A 112 -1.53 -10.29 17.60
N LEU A 113 -0.83 -9.40 18.30
CA LEU A 113 0.59 -9.52 18.59
C LEU A 113 0.80 -10.29 19.91
N PHE A 114 1.84 -11.10 19.92
CA PHE A 114 2.27 -11.82 21.11
C PHE A 114 3.58 -11.22 21.59
N LEU A 115 3.55 -10.66 22.78
CA LEU A 115 4.70 -9.97 23.37
C LEU A 115 5.15 -10.69 24.64
N ASN A 116 6.44 -10.66 24.90
CA ASN A 116 6.94 -11.07 26.20
C ASN A 116 6.68 -9.98 27.28
N PRO A 117 6.95 -10.24 28.58
CA PRO A 117 6.76 -9.26 29.64
C PRO A 117 7.51 -7.96 29.45
N GLU A 118 8.67 -7.98 28.75
CA GLU A 118 9.50 -6.83 28.40
C GLU A 118 8.96 -6.06 27.18
N LYS A 119 7.82 -6.50 26.60
CA LYS A 119 7.17 -5.97 25.40
C LYS A 119 7.96 -6.19 24.09
N ASN A 120 8.84 -7.18 24.06
CA ASN A 120 9.47 -7.63 22.80
C ASN A 120 8.50 -8.52 22.02
N LEU A 121 8.57 -8.44 20.71
CA LEU A 121 7.73 -9.25 19.84
C LEU A 121 8.17 -10.71 19.81
N LEU A 122 7.30 -11.61 20.20
CA LEU A 122 7.45 -13.06 20.02
C LEU A 122 6.93 -13.50 18.65
N GLY A 123 5.79 -12.98 18.23
CA GLY A 123 5.17 -13.31 16.96
C GLY A 123 3.80 -12.65 16.82
N LEU A 124 3.06 -13.09 15.82
CA LEU A 124 1.68 -12.64 15.59
C LEU A 124 0.78 -13.80 15.15
N MET A 125 -0.52 -13.61 15.29
CA MET A 125 -1.54 -14.50 14.77
C MET A 125 -2.59 -13.68 14.03
N LEU A 126 -2.96 -14.12 12.83
CA LEU A 126 -4.01 -13.52 12.04
C LEU A 126 -5.35 -14.22 12.28
N ASP A 127 -6.45 -13.54 12.01
CA ASP A 127 -7.79 -14.12 12.07
C ASP A 127 -7.94 -15.35 11.16
N GLY A 128 -7.25 -15.35 10.00
CA GLY A 128 -7.19 -16.50 9.10
C GLY A 128 -6.47 -17.72 9.71
N ASP A 129 -5.45 -17.50 10.55
CA ASP A 129 -4.75 -18.57 11.26
C ASP A 129 -5.66 -19.21 12.30
N ILE A 130 -6.37 -18.37 13.05
CA ILE A 130 -7.36 -18.83 14.04
C ILE A 130 -8.45 -19.67 13.38
N ARG A 131 -9.02 -19.17 12.28
CA ARG A 131 -10.05 -19.92 11.54
C ARG A 131 -9.55 -21.27 11.04
N ARG A 132 -8.36 -21.32 10.45
CA ARG A 132 -7.76 -22.60 9.99
C ARG A 132 -7.53 -23.57 11.14
N LYS A 133 -7.12 -23.07 12.31
CA LYS A 133 -6.95 -23.93 13.50
C LYS A 133 -8.27 -24.46 14.03
N LEU A 134 -9.30 -23.62 14.13
CA LEU A 134 -10.63 -24.04 14.56
C LEU A 134 -11.27 -25.05 13.62
N LEU A 135 -11.01 -24.99 12.31
CA LEU A 135 -11.46 -26.00 11.36
C LEU A 135 -10.80 -27.37 11.61
N ARG A 136 -9.54 -27.39 12.07
CA ARG A 136 -8.82 -28.63 12.40
C ARG A 136 -9.15 -29.12 13.82
N TYR A 137 -9.32 -28.18 14.75
CA TYR A 137 -9.54 -28.44 16.17
C TYR A 137 -10.75 -27.63 16.66
N PRO A 138 -11.99 -28.09 16.42
CA PRO A 138 -13.19 -27.32 16.75
C PRO A 138 -13.33 -26.93 18.22
N ASN A 139 -12.71 -27.70 19.11
CA ASN A 139 -12.73 -27.49 20.56
C ASN A 139 -11.50 -26.73 21.09
N LEU A 140 -10.72 -26.08 20.22
CA LEU A 140 -9.54 -25.31 20.60
C LEU A 140 -9.94 -24.15 21.53
N LYS A 141 -9.48 -24.19 22.77
CA LYS A 141 -9.75 -23.14 23.77
C LYS A 141 -8.51 -22.31 24.09
N LYS A 142 -7.33 -22.86 23.87
CA LYS A 142 -6.06 -22.26 24.25
C LYS A 142 -5.06 -22.32 23.12
N VAL A 143 -4.13 -21.39 23.12
CA VAL A 143 -3.06 -21.19 22.13
C VAL A 143 -1.72 -21.17 22.86
N ASN A 144 -0.74 -21.86 22.32
CA ASN A 144 0.64 -21.88 22.81
C ASN A 144 1.61 -21.20 21.83
N ILE A 145 2.90 -21.19 22.14
CA ILE A 145 3.93 -20.51 21.34
C ILE A 145 4.08 -21.12 19.94
N ASP A 146 3.86 -22.41 19.77
CA ASP A 146 3.98 -23.10 18.48
C ASP A 146 2.83 -22.75 17.52
N ASP A 147 1.80 -22.14 18.05
CA ASP A 147 0.60 -21.75 17.30
C ASP A 147 0.74 -20.38 16.61
N ILE A 148 1.73 -19.59 16.97
CA ILE A 148 1.93 -18.23 16.46
C ILE A 148 2.99 -18.17 15.36
N ASN A 149 2.87 -17.18 14.48
CA ASN A 149 3.89 -16.93 13.46
C ASN A 149 5.05 -16.10 14.08
N ILE A 150 6.13 -16.79 14.46
CA ILE A 150 7.35 -16.19 15.01
C ILE A 150 8.22 -15.52 13.92
N ASN A 151 8.09 -15.97 12.66
CA ASN A 151 8.84 -15.45 11.52
C ASN A 151 8.12 -14.32 10.80
N CYS A 152 7.26 -13.59 11.50
CA CYS A 152 6.54 -12.48 10.92
C CYS A 152 7.48 -11.34 10.48
N LYS A 153 7.12 -10.66 9.39
CA LYS A 153 7.85 -9.48 8.93
C LYS A 153 7.77 -8.37 9.96
N LYS A 154 8.90 -7.78 10.27
CA LYS A 154 9.07 -6.65 11.23
C LYS A 154 9.68 -5.48 10.49
N GLU A 155 9.44 -4.25 10.96
CA GLU A 155 10.07 -3.06 10.41
C GLU A 155 10.65 -2.17 11.51
N THR A 156 11.75 -1.52 11.20
CA THR A 156 12.47 -0.60 12.10
C THR A 156 12.69 0.77 11.46
N ASP A 157 12.60 0.88 10.12
CA ASP A 157 12.70 2.14 9.41
C ASP A 157 11.33 2.84 9.34
N PRO A 158 11.15 3.97 10.04
CA PRO A 158 9.89 4.71 10.04
C PRO A 158 9.56 5.37 8.70
N ASN A 159 10.58 5.59 7.84
CA ASN A 159 10.45 6.32 6.58
C ASN A 159 10.20 5.41 5.38
N LYS A 160 10.27 4.10 5.57
CA LYS A 160 10.01 3.13 4.52
C LYS A 160 8.58 3.25 4.01
N LEU A 161 8.40 3.21 2.68
CA LEU A 161 7.08 3.33 2.07
C LEU A 161 6.29 2.01 2.20
N ILE A 162 4.97 2.14 2.37
CA ILE A 162 4.06 0.98 2.39
C ILE A 162 4.11 0.23 1.07
N SER A 163 4.25 0.94 -0.06
CA SER A 163 4.33 0.35 -1.39
C SER A 163 5.55 -0.55 -1.64
N GLU A 164 6.56 -0.50 -0.77
CA GLU A 164 7.73 -1.37 -0.85
C GLU A 164 7.50 -2.77 -0.28
N TYR A 165 6.35 -2.98 0.35
CA TYR A 165 6.00 -4.29 0.91
C TYR A 165 5.20 -5.12 -0.08
N ASP A 166 5.48 -6.42 -0.09
CA ASP A 166 4.66 -7.39 -0.79
C ASP A 166 3.25 -7.42 -0.21
N LYS A 167 2.24 -7.48 -1.07
CA LYS A 167 0.81 -7.55 -0.72
C LYS A 167 0.42 -8.76 0.15
N HIS A 168 1.31 -9.74 0.28
CA HIS A 168 1.14 -10.86 1.20
C HIS A 168 1.21 -10.44 2.68
N TYR A 169 1.92 -9.36 2.98
CA TYR A 169 2.02 -8.84 4.35
C TYR A 169 0.86 -7.91 4.65
N LYS A 170 -0.14 -8.40 5.38
CA LYS A 170 -1.27 -7.57 5.81
C LYS A 170 -0.95 -6.68 7.00
N TYR A 171 -0.14 -7.18 7.91
CA TYR A 171 0.22 -6.50 9.16
C TYR A 171 1.72 -6.58 9.39
N ILE A 172 2.33 -5.44 9.71
CA ILE A 172 3.76 -5.33 10.00
C ILE A 172 3.94 -4.61 11.34
N PRO A 173 4.44 -5.31 12.38
CA PRO A 173 4.82 -4.69 13.62
C PRO A 173 6.00 -3.75 13.42
N PHE A 174 5.90 -2.53 13.95
CA PHE A 174 7.00 -1.58 13.96
C PHE A 174 7.75 -1.65 15.29
N ILE A 175 9.06 -1.84 15.21
CA ILE A 175 9.92 -2.09 16.36
C ILE A 175 10.92 -0.96 16.53
N LYS A 176 11.06 -0.47 17.76
CA LYS A 176 12.09 0.47 18.17
C LYS A 176 12.69 0.02 19.50
N ASN A 177 14.01 -0.03 19.57
CA ASN A 177 14.72 -0.49 20.78
C ASN A 177 14.22 -1.86 21.28
N ASN A 178 14.05 -2.81 20.38
CA ASN A 178 13.50 -4.16 20.58
C ASN A 178 12.02 -4.22 21.04
N LYS A 179 11.37 -3.09 21.26
CA LYS A 179 9.96 -3.05 21.68
C LYS A 179 9.03 -2.74 20.52
N VAL A 180 7.86 -3.35 20.52
CA VAL A 180 6.80 -2.99 19.58
C VAL A 180 6.20 -1.65 20.00
N ILE A 181 6.21 -0.68 19.09
CA ILE A 181 5.65 0.65 19.32
C ILE A 181 4.47 0.97 18.40
N GLY A 182 4.22 0.15 17.40
CA GLY A 182 3.10 0.34 16.48
C GLY A 182 2.84 -0.90 15.63
N LEU A 183 1.68 -0.90 14.99
CA LEU A 183 1.27 -1.92 14.03
C LEU A 183 0.81 -1.23 12.74
N CYS A 184 1.43 -1.56 11.63
CA CYS A 184 1.03 -1.07 10.32
C CYS A 184 0.13 -2.09 9.63
N HIS A 185 -1.00 -1.63 9.09
CA HIS A 185 -1.87 -2.40 8.22
C HIS A 185 -1.52 -2.06 6.77
N ILE A 186 -1.14 -3.07 5.99
CA ILE A 186 -0.65 -2.91 4.60
C ILE A 186 -1.74 -3.21 3.56
N TYR A 187 -2.99 -3.39 3.91
CA TYR A 187 -4.15 -3.78 3.09
C TYR A 187 -4.41 -5.27 2.93
#